data_47e6690857fc8cfcf2aa4d70651cc199
#
_entry.id   47e6690857fc8cfcf2aa4d70651cc199
#
_cell.length_a   1.000
_cell.length_b   1.000
_cell.length_c   1.000
_cell.angle_alpha   90.00
_cell.angle_beta   90.00
_cell.angle_gamma   90.00
#
_symmetry.space_group_name_H-M   'P 1'
#
loop_
_entity.id
_entity.type
_entity.pdbx_description
1 polymer ?
#
loop_
_entity_poly.entity_id
_entity_poly.type
_entity_poly.pdbx_seq_one_letter_code
_entity_poly.pdbx_strand_id
1 'polypeptide(L)'
;MKKFLITLIFLTISSVSFAEQGQIKQNGFFAGTSKVLGDDKGNFTIIYDGVLGLKALEGTTFGDKSSMRCVGSIVGFAGQGYESGTCVNKFEDGGTATSQYKGVFGKMLRWKYVSGTGKYKNISGGGTATIKSMNSAQDGVVHS
;
A
#
# COMPACT_ATOMS: atom_id res chain seq x y z
N MET A 1 57.48 -21.96 -32.84
CA MET A 1 56.11 -22.30 -32.44
C MET A 1 55.64 -21.24 -31.46
N LYS A 2 54.85 -20.24 -31.90
CA LYS A 2 54.31 -19.15 -31.07
C LYS A 2 52.94 -19.55 -30.50
N LYS A 3 52.81 -19.71 -29.20
CA LYS A 3 51.56 -19.98 -28.51
C LYS A 3 50.78 -18.69 -28.39
N PHE A 4 49.63 -18.59 -29.09
CA PHE A 4 48.67 -17.50 -28.93
C PHE A 4 47.80 -17.80 -27.70
N LEU A 5 47.91 -16.94 -26.67
CA LEU A 5 47.06 -16.98 -25.50
C LEU A 5 45.86 -16.10 -25.78
N ILE A 6 44.69 -16.70 -26.01
CA ILE A 6 43.41 -15.97 -26.18
C ILE A 6 42.87 -15.73 -24.78
N THR A 7 42.98 -14.50 -24.29
CA THR A 7 42.33 -14.07 -23.04
C THR A 7 40.86 -13.74 -23.34
N LEU A 8 39.96 -14.61 -22.90
CA LEU A 8 38.51 -14.39 -22.99
C LEU A 8 38.07 -13.40 -21.91
N ILE A 9 37.83 -12.16 -22.32
CA ILE A 9 37.27 -11.12 -21.42
C ILE A 9 35.77 -11.35 -21.32
N PHE A 10 35.31 -11.87 -20.20
CA PHE A 10 33.89 -11.89 -19.85
C PHE A 10 33.45 -10.47 -19.46
N LEU A 11 32.80 -9.78 -20.37
CA LEU A 11 32.05 -8.57 -20.06
C LEU A 11 30.78 -8.97 -19.28
N THR A 12 30.79 -8.84 -17.97
CA THR A 12 29.58 -8.88 -17.15
C THR A 12 28.80 -7.60 -17.41
N ILE A 13 27.80 -7.68 -18.25
CA ILE A 13 26.81 -6.61 -18.44
C ILE A 13 25.96 -6.59 -17.18
N SER A 14 26.28 -5.73 -16.22
CA SER A 14 25.42 -5.42 -15.11
C SER A 14 24.18 -4.70 -15.68
N SER A 15 23.06 -5.39 -15.74
CA SER A 15 21.77 -4.76 -16.07
C SER A 15 21.44 -3.76 -14.97
N VAL A 16 21.67 -2.49 -15.25
CA VAL A 16 21.19 -1.39 -14.41
C VAL A 16 19.68 -1.36 -14.54
N SER A 17 19.00 -1.91 -13.55
CA SER A 17 17.55 -1.80 -13.45
C SER A 17 17.22 -0.35 -13.11
N PHE A 18 16.80 0.43 -14.08
CA PHE A 18 16.23 1.74 -13.82
C PHE A 18 14.86 1.52 -13.13
N ALA A 19 14.76 1.96 -11.89
CA ALA A 19 13.45 2.06 -11.24
C ALA A 19 12.62 3.09 -12.00
N GLU A 20 11.49 2.68 -12.54
CA GLU A 20 10.55 3.59 -13.18
C GLU A 20 10.05 4.58 -12.13
N GLN A 21 10.34 5.86 -12.30
CA GLN A 21 9.86 6.93 -11.43
C GLN A 21 8.55 7.46 -12.01
N GLY A 22 7.49 7.44 -11.20
CA GLY A 22 6.18 7.91 -11.63
C GLY A 22 5.36 8.47 -10.47
N GLN A 23 4.40 9.33 -10.80
CA GLN A 23 3.38 9.74 -9.85
C GLN A 23 2.29 8.69 -9.80
N ILE A 24 1.80 8.40 -8.59
CA ILE A 24 0.66 7.53 -8.35
C ILE A 24 -0.53 8.42 -8.00
N LYS A 25 -1.60 8.33 -8.78
CA LYS A 25 -2.90 8.91 -8.45
C LYS A 25 -3.94 7.80 -8.64
N GLN A 26 -4.60 7.43 -7.57
CA GLN A 26 -5.53 6.31 -7.57
C GLN A 26 -6.75 6.61 -6.72
N ASN A 27 -7.89 6.05 -7.10
CA ASN A 27 -9.05 5.87 -6.25
C ASN A 27 -9.20 4.40 -5.92
N GLY A 28 -9.71 4.11 -4.74
CA GLY A 28 -10.02 2.75 -4.31
C GLY A 28 -11.32 2.73 -3.51
N PHE A 29 -11.98 1.60 -3.56
CA PHE A 29 -13.11 1.30 -2.71
C PHE A 29 -12.73 0.18 -1.75
N PHE A 30 -12.74 0.51 -0.44
CA PHE A 30 -12.45 -0.44 0.62
C PHE A 30 -13.74 -1.10 1.10
N ALA A 31 -13.70 -2.41 1.25
CA ALA A 31 -14.71 -3.20 1.92
C ALA A 31 -14.04 -4.20 2.86
N GLY A 32 -14.52 -4.28 4.09
CA GLY A 32 -13.91 -5.13 5.09
C GLY A 32 -14.76 -5.33 6.33
N THR A 33 -14.18 -5.97 7.31
CA THR A 33 -14.76 -6.19 8.62
C THR A 33 -14.04 -5.36 9.66
N SER A 34 -14.74 -4.99 10.72
CA SER A 34 -14.15 -4.30 11.86
C SER A 34 -14.63 -4.89 13.18
N LYS A 35 -13.80 -4.73 14.19
CA LYS A 35 -14.12 -4.96 15.59
C LYS A 35 -13.86 -3.69 16.37
N VAL A 36 -14.82 -3.31 17.19
CA VAL A 36 -14.76 -2.09 17.98
C VAL A 36 -14.74 -2.46 19.45
N LEU A 37 -13.82 -1.87 20.19
CA LEU A 37 -13.80 -1.87 21.65
C LEU A 37 -13.74 -0.42 22.10
N GLY A 38 -14.64 0.00 22.96
CA GLY A 38 -14.69 1.38 23.43
C GLY A 38 -15.40 1.52 24.76
N ASP A 39 -15.32 2.71 25.34
CA ASP A 39 -16.00 3.10 26.56
C ASP A 39 -16.97 4.28 26.29
N ASP A 40 -17.75 4.63 27.31
CA ASP A 40 -18.69 5.75 27.31
C ASP A 40 -18.01 7.15 27.36
N LYS A 41 -16.69 7.18 27.50
CA LYS A 41 -15.88 8.41 27.56
C LYS A 41 -15.27 8.77 26.20
N GLY A 42 -15.58 8.00 25.16
CA GLY A 42 -15.07 8.24 23.81
C GLY A 42 -13.66 7.72 23.56
N ASN A 43 -13.15 6.83 24.41
CA ASN A 43 -11.95 6.08 24.12
C ASN A 43 -12.34 4.81 23.35
N PHE A 44 -11.68 4.53 22.27
CA PHE A 44 -12.00 3.36 21.45
C PHE A 44 -10.79 2.81 20.70
N THR A 45 -10.87 1.57 20.36
CA THR A 45 -9.98 0.91 19.39
C THR A 45 -10.84 0.20 18.37
N ILE A 46 -10.58 0.49 17.10
CA ILE A 46 -11.15 -0.23 15.97
C ILE A 46 -10.02 -1.01 15.32
N ILE A 47 -10.22 -2.29 15.11
CA ILE A 47 -9.33 -3.11 14.28
C ILE A 47 -10.13 -3.47 13.02
N TYR A 48 -9.52 -3.32 11.86
CA TYR A 48 -10.16 -3.64 10.59
C TYR A 48 -9.25 -4.47 9.68
N ASP A 49 -9.88 -5.29 8.85
CA ASP A 49 -9.25 -6.09 7.80
C ASP A 49 -10.17 -6.05 6.58
N GLY A 50 -9.64 -5.67 5.45
CA GLY A 50 -10.43 -5.57 4.24
C GLY A 50 -9.60 -5.45 2.97
N VAL A 51 -10.32 -5.37 1.86
CA VAL A 51 -9.72 -5.29 0.52
C VAL A 51 -10.16 -4.02 -0.19
N LEU A 52 -9.28 -3.51 -1.03
CA LEU A 52 -9.56 -2.42 -1.96
C LEU A 52 -9.35 -2.91 -3.38
N GLY A 53 -10.27 -2.56 -4.28
CA GLY A 53 -9.99 -2.49 -5.70
C GLY A 53 -9.40 -1.11 -6.03
N LEU A 54 -8.31 -1.06 -6.75
CA LEU A 54 -7.65 0.19 -7.12
C LEU A 54 -7.86 0.50 -8.60
N LYS A 55 -8.12 1.77 -8.88
CA LYS A 55 -8.19 2.32 -10.22
C LYS A 55 -7.27 3.51 -10.35
N ALA A 56 -6.36 3.47 -11.32
CA ALA A 56 -5.52 4.61 -11.64
C ALA A 56 -6.37 5.75 -12.20
N LEU A 57 -6.01 6.96 -11.81
CA LEU A 57 -6.61 8.19 -12.35
C LEU A 57 -5.84 8.65 -13.58
N GLU A 58 -6.47 9.55 -14.35
CA GLU A 58 -5.90 10.12 -15.56
C GLU A 58 -4.45 10.60 -15.37
N GLY A 59 -3.60 10.25 -16.32
CA GLY A 59 -2.17 10.56 -16.31
C GLY A 59 -1.29 9.58 -15.49
N THR A 60 -1.89 8.52 -14.91
CA THR A 60 -1.15 7.47 -14.22
C THR A 60 -1.66 6.09 -14.61
N THR A 61 -0.76 5.09 -14.60
CA THR A 61 -1.11 3.71 -14.92
C THR A 61 -0.66 2.72 -13.84
N PHE A 62 0.24 3.16 -12.96
CA PHE A 62 0.79 2.29 -11.93
C PHE A 62 -0.32 1.79 -10.99
N GLY A 63 -0.39 0.46 -10.84
CA GLY A 63 -1.35 -0.19 -9.97
C GLY A 63 -2.80 -0.15 -10.45
N ASP A 64 -3.05 0.24 -11.71
CA ASP A 64 -4.38 0.11 -12.30
C ASP A 64 -4.83 -1.36 -12.29
N LYS A 65 -6.11 -1.59 -11.98
CA LYS A 65 -6.69 -2.93 -11.86
C LYS A 65 -6.01 -3.83 -10.82
N SER A 66 -5.23 -3.27 -9.92
CA SER A 66 -4.67 -4.03 -8.80
C SER A 66 -5.65 -4.13 -7.64
N SER A 67 -5.41 -5.10 -6.76
CA SER A 67 -6.12 -5.22 -5.50
C SER A 67 -5.16 -5.05 -4.33
N MET A 68 -5.67 -4.52 -3.24
CA MET A 68 -4.89 -4.29 -2.03
C MET A 68 -5.66 -4.84 -0.83
N ARG A 69 -5.00 -5.62 0.02
CA ARG A 69 -5.53 -5.98 1.33
C ARG A 69 -4.85 -5.13 2.39
N CYS A 70 -5.66 -4.51 3.25
CA CYS A 70 -5.15 -3.71 4.35
C CYS A 70 -5.66 -4.25 5.69
N VAL A 71 -4.76 -4.29 6.65
CA VAL A 71 -5.07 -4.54 8.06
C VAL A 71 -4.56 -3.35 8.84
N GLY A 72 -5.41 -2.81 9.71
CA GLY A 72 -5.06 -1.63 10.47
C GLY A 72 -5.89 -1.45 11.72
N SER A 73 -5.59 -0.38 12.43
CA SER A 73 -6.32 0.03 13.61
C SER A 73 -6.49 1.53 13.69
N ILE A 74 -7.59 1.93 14.33
CA ILE A 74 -7.83 3.31 14.75
C ILE A 74 -7.93 3.29 16.26
N VAL A 75 -7.11 4.10 16.92
CA VAL A 75 -7.13 4.27 18.37
C VAL A 75 -7.58 5.67 18.67
N GLY A 76 -8.74 5.80 19.29
CA GLY A 76 -9.31 7.07 19.75
C GLY A 76 -9.00 7.30 21.21
N PHE A 77 -8.49 8.49 21.53
CA PHE A 77 -8.24 8.95 22.89
C PHE A 77 -8.47 10.45 22.99
N ALA A 78 -9.18 10.88 24.01
CA ALA A 78 -9.46 12.29 24.27
C ALA A 78 -10.04 13.05 23.05
N GLY A 79 -10.93 12.41 22.30
CA GLY A 79 -11.60 13.00 21.13
C GLY A 79 -10.77 13.03 19.85
N GLN A 80 -9.58 12.46 19.85
CA GLN A 80 -8.73 12.33 18.66
C GLN A 80 -8.44 10.87 18.33
N GLY A 81 -8.66 10.47 17.09
CA GLY A 81 -8.31 9.14 16.58
C GLY A 81 -7.00 9.15 15.82
N TYR A 82 -6.19 8.11 16.03
CA TYR A 82 -4.97 7.85 15.27
C TYR A 82 -5.13 6.55 14.50
N GLU A 83 -4.83 6.57 13.24
CA GLU A 83 -4.95 5.43 12.34
C GLU A 83 -3.57 4.98 11.85
N SER A 84 -3.37 3.67 11.83
CA SER A 84 -2.18 3.06 11.26
C SER A 84 -2.45 1.65 10.78
N GLY A 85 -1.67 1.20 9.82
CA GLY A 85 -1.79 -0.16 9.30
C GLY A 85 -0.78 -0.51 8.22
N THR A 86 -0.98 -1.69 7.67
CA THR A 86 -0.17 -2.25 6.59
C THR A 86 -1.08 -2.74 5.49
N CYS A 87 -0.71 -2.45 4.27
CA CYS A 87 -1.38 -2.94 3.07
C CYS A 87 -0.42 -3.75 2.21
N VAL A 88 -0.94 -4.81 1.60
CA VAL A 88 -0.25 -5.57 0.56
C VAL A 88 -1.03 -5.40 -0.73
N ASN A 89 -0.41 -4.76 -1.70
CA ASN A 89 -0.92 -4.63 -3.05
C ASN A 89 -0.51 -5.84 -3.88
N LYS A 90 -1.44 -6.41 -4.64
CA LYS A 90 -1.20 -7.48 -5.60
C LYS A 90 -1.49 -6.96 -7.00
N PHE A 91 -0.49 -7.02 -7.85
CA PHE A 91 -0.55 -6.58 -9.24
C PHE A 91 -0.96 -7.69 -10.19
N GLU A 92 -1.38 -7.33 -11.39
CA GLU A 92 -1.83 -8.26 -12.44
C GLU A 92 -0.76 -9.30 -12.81
N ASP A 93 0.52 -8.94 -12.76
CA ASP A 93 1.64 -9.85 -13.02
C ASP A 93 1.99 -10.79 -11.85
N GLY A 94 1.21 -10.76 -10.77
CA GLY A 94 1.40 -11.58 -9.57
C GLY A 94 2.43 -11.02 -8.59
N GLY A 95 3.17 -9.97 -8.94
CA GLY A 95 4.07 -9.26 -8.02
C GLY A 95 3.29 -8.56 -6.92
N THR A 96 3.97 -8.25 -5.81
CA THR A 96 3.36 -7.56 -4.67
C THR A 96 4.18 -6.35 -4.23
N ALA A 97 3.51 -5.38 -3.60
CA ALA A 97 4.16 -4.31 -2.87
C ALA A 97 3.49 -4.14 -1.50
N THR A 98 4.29 -4.04 -0.46
CA THR A 98 3.81 -3.79 0.90
C THR A 98 4.03 -2.33 1.25
N SER A 99 3.00 -1.70 1.78
CA SER A 99 3.06 -0.33 2.27
C SER A 99 2.59 -0.25 3.72
N GLN A 100 3.09 0.75 4.43
CA GLN A 100 2.63 1.14 5.75
C GLN A 100 2.05 2.54 5.70
N TYR A 101 1.01 2.80 6.47
CA TYR A 101 0.39 4.10 6.57
C TYR A 101 0.10 4.47 8.03
N LYS A 102 0.02 5.77 8.26
CA LYS A 102 -0.37 6.34 9.56
C LYS A 102 -0.86 7.77 9.40
N GLY A 103 -1.69 8.19 10.33
CA GLY A 103 -2.17 9.58 10.40
C GLY A 103 -3.23 9.78 11.47
N VAL A 104 -3.85 10.93 11.43
CA VAL A 104 -5.01 11.25 12.25
C VAL A 104 -6.25 10.77 11.53
N PHE A 105 -7.09 10.01 12.22
CA PHE A 105 -8.34 9.48 11.65
C PHE A 105 -9.26 10.62 11.15
N GLY A 106 -9.84 10.42 9.98
CA GLY A 106 -10.66 11.43 9.30
C GLY A 106 -9.87 12.57 8.66
N LYS A 107 -8.52 12.50 8.69
CA LYS A 107 -7.64 13.45 8.02
C LYS A 107 -6.78 12.71 6.98
N MET A 108 -5.85 13.46 6.40
CA MET A 108 -4.91 12.90 5.42
C MET A 108 -3.92 11.94 6.10
N LEU A 109 -3.85 10.71 5.62
CA LEU A 109 -2.85 9.73 6.02
C LEU A 109 -1.59 9.87 5.17
N ARG A 110 -0.46 9.50 5.75
CA ARG A 110 0.81 9.32 5.04
C ARG A 110 1.11 7.85 4.90
N TRP A 111 1.55 7.44 3.72
CA TRP A 111 1.93 6.06 3.46
C TRP A 111 3.28 5.98 2.77
N LYS A 112 3.96 4.84 2.89
CA LYS A 112 5.21 4.53 2.20
C LYS A 112 5.30 3.05 1.86
N TYR A 113 5.97 2.72 0.76
CA TYR A 113 6.37 1.35 0.48
C TYR A 113 7.48 0.92 1.43
N VAL A 114 7.44 -0.33 1.87
CA VAL A 114 8.43 -0.93 2.77
C VAL A 114 9.07 -2.19 2.19
N SER A 115 8.40 -2.87 1.24
CA SER A 115 8.93 -4.04 0.54
C SER A 115 8.12 -4.36 -0.70
N GLY A 116 8.62 -5.26 -1.53
CA GLY A 116 7.92 -5.80 -2.68
C GLY A 116 8.52 -7.10 -3.19
N THR A 117 7.86 -7.74 -4.15
CA THR A 117 8.30 -8.98 -4.80
C THR A 117 8.30 -8.83 -6.32
N GLY A 118 8.94 -9.77 -7.02
CA GLY A 118 9.04 -9.73 -8.48
C GLY A 118 9.73 -8.45 -8.95
N LYS A 119 9.17 -7.79 -9.94
CA LYS A 119 9.71 -6.51 -10.45
C LYS A 119 9.61 -5.36 -9.45
N TYR A 120 8.83 -5.52 -8.37
CA TYR A 120 8.65 -4.54 -7.30
C TYR A 120 9.60 -4.73 -6.11
N LYS A 121 10.58 -5.65 -6.20
CA LYS A 121 11.52 -5.97 -5.12
C LYS A 121 12.21 -4.73 -4.50
N ASN A 122 12.50 -3.75 -5.33
CA ASN A 122 13.17 -2.51 -4.91
C ASN A 122 12.22 -1.31 -4.90
N ILE A 123 10.91 -1.55 -4.80
CA ILE A 123 9.93 -0.46 -4.78
C ILE A 123 10.19 0.47 -3.59
N SER A 124 10.15 1.75 -3.84
CA SER A 124 10.28 2.79 -2.83
C SER A 124 9.35 3.95 -3.17
N GLY A 125 9.22 4.87 -2.24
CA GLY A 125 8.34 6.01 -2.39
C GLY A 125 7.17 5.96 -1.41
N GLY A 126 6.30 6.94 -1.51
CA GLY A 126 5.16 7.11 -0.63
C GLY A 126 4.35 8.32 -1.04
N GLY A 127 3.33 8.61 -0.26
CA GLY A 127 2.43 9.70 -0.57
C GLY A 127 1.43 9.94 0.54
N THR A 128 0.31 10.49 0.13
CA THR A 128 -0.82 10.78 1.00
C THR A 128 -2.07 10.07 0.50
N ALA A 129 -2.98 9.79 1.42
CA ALA A 129 -4.29 9.24 1.12
C ALA A 129 -5.35 9.96 1.96
N THR A 130 -6.49 10.25 1.36
CA THR A 130 -7.66 10.75 2.08
C THR A 130 -8.69 9.64 2.10
N ILE A 131 -9.16 9.28 3.28
CA ILE A 131 -10.17 8.26 3.49
C ILE A 131 -11.50 8.95 3.77
N LYS A 132 -12.54 8.54 3.04
CA LYS A 132 -13.92 8.96 3.28
C LYS A 132 -14.69 7.72 3.70
N SER A 133 -15.01 7.65 4.98
CA SER A 133 -15.85 6.56 5.51
C SER A 133 -17.29 6.71 5.02
N MET A 134 -17.95 5.60 4.74
CA MET A 134 -19.34 5.54 4.41
C MET A 134 -20.09 4.74 5.48
N ASN A 135 -21.35 5.10 5.72
CA ASN A 135 -22.18 4.34 6.64
C ASN A 135 -22.38 2.93 6.09
N SER A 136 -22.19 1.93 6.94
CA SER A 136 -22.48 0.55 6.59
C SER A 136 -23.93 0.23 6.89
N ALA A 137 -24.56 -0.56 6.02
CA ALA A 137 -25.89 -1.11 6.25
C ALA A 137 -25.87 -2.39 7.12
N GLN A 138 -24.67 -2.85 7.50
CA GLN A 138 -24.48 -4.07 8.27
C GLN A 138 -23.45 -3.84 9.37
N ASP A 139 -23.77 -4.25 10.61
CA ASP A 139 -22.88 -4.16 11.75
C ASP A 139 -21.58 -4.96 11.51
N GLY A 140 -20.46 -4.41 11.97
CA GLY A 140 -19.14 -5.03 11.82
C GLY A 140 -18.54 -4.98 10.42
N VAL A 141 -19.23 -4.40 9.44
CA VAL A 141 -18.72 -4.15 8.09
C VAL A 141 -18.37 -2.68 7.94
N VAL A 142 -17.24 -2.41 7.31
CA VAL A 142 -16.76 -1.05 7.04
C VAL A 142 -16.59 -0.82 5.55
N HIS A 143 -16.94 0.37 5.11
CA HIS A 143 -16.77 0.85 3.74
C HIS A 143 -16.05 2.20 3.74
N SER A 144 -15.15 2.39 2.78
CA SER A 144 -14.51 3.68 2.56
C SER A 144 -13.94 3.82 1.15
#